data_e00e2ff3fe34b69e794b96da0b3a10f8
#
_entry.id   e00e2ff3fe34b69e794b96da0b3a10f8
#
_cell.length_a   1.000
_cell.length_b   1.000
_cell.length_c   1.000
_cell.angle_alpha   90.00
_cell.angle_beta   90.00
_cell.angle_gamma   90.00
#
_symmetry.space_group_name_H-M   'P 1'
#
loop_
_entity.id
_entity.type
_entity.pdbx_description
1 polymer ?
#
loop_
_entity_poly.entity_id
_entity_poly.type
_entity_poly.pdbx_seq_one_letter_code
_entity_poly.pdbx_strand_id
1 'polypeptide(L)'
;MSLIKAIITPVTPFQQNAPILFCEDTKKCAFVDPGGDLDILLGAAKDNNLIPEKILLTHGHIDHAGGASELASMLSIEIEGPHKEDTFLLDSLESQGNMFGFQARNCIPNRWLQDGDEVTIGNETLQVYFCPGHTPGHIIFFHAESNLAAVGDVLFQGSIGRTALPGGNHQ
;
A
#
# COMPACT_ATOMS: atom_id res chain seq x y z
N MET A 1 -19.91 -17.20 0.16
CA MET A 1 -18.61 -16.86 0.75
C MET A 1 -18.00 -15.75 -0.08
N SER A 2 -17.81 -14.62 0.52
CA SER A 2 -17.18 -13.50 -0.17
C SER A 2 -15.67 -13.72 -0.28
N LEU A 3 -15.04 -13.16 -1.31
CA LEU A 3 -13.61 -13.26 -1.55
C LEU A 3 -13.02 -11.87 -1.76
N ILE A 4 -11.75 -11.75 -1.42
CA ILE A 4 -10.93 -10.61 -1.85
C ILE A 4 -10.32 -10.95 -3.21
N LYS A 5 -10.50 -10.03 -4.14
CA LYS A 5 -9.86 -10.06 -5.46
C LYS A 5 -8.93 -8.89 -5.63
N ALA A 6 -8.02 -8.98 -6.58
CA ALA A 6 -7.03 -7.95 -6.86
C ALA A 6 -7.03 -7.55 -8.34
N ILE A 7 -6.91 -6.24 -8.58
CA ILE A 7 -6.55 -5.68 -9.88
C ILE A 7 -5.13 -5.14 -9.72
N ILE A 8 -4.20 -5.63 -10.52
CA ILE A 8 -2.79 -5.21 -10.46
C ILE A 8 -2.55 -4.12 -11.49
N THR A 9 -2.08 -2.97 -11.03
CA THR A 9 -1.79 -1.82 -11.89
C THR A 9 -0.37 -1.32 -11.60
N PRO A 10 0.55 -1.40 -12.58
CA PRO A 10 1.87 -0.79 -12.45
C PRO A 10 1.75 0.73 -12.44
N VAL A 11 2.41 1.37 -11.50
CA VAL A 11 2.42 2.83 -11.36
C VAL A 11 3.83 3.36 -11.10
N THR A 12 4.01 4.66 -11.23
CA THR A 12 5.26 5.41 -11.09
C THR A 12 6.31 5.06 -12.14
N PRO A 13 7.37 5.88 -12.31
CA PRO A 13 8.51 5.53 -13.16
C PRO A 13 9.21 4.23 -12.78
N PHE A 14 9.04 3.77 -11.54
CA PHE A 14 9.60 2.50 -11.04
C PHE A 14 8.77 1.27 -11.45
N GLN A 15 7.58 1.47 -12.05
CA GLN A 15 6.67 0.38 -12.49
C GLN A 15 6.33 -0.60 -11.35
N GLN A 16 6.21 -0.07 -10.11
CA GLN A 16 5.80 -0.90 -8.99
C GLN A 16 4.31 -1.27 -9.10
N ASN A 17 3.95 -2.44 -8.63
CA ASN A 17 2.57 -2.89 -8.62
C ASN A 17 1.79 -2.23 -7.48
N ALA A 18 0.73 -1.49 -7.83
CA ALA A 18 -0.23 -0.94 -6.88
C ALA A 18 -1.54 -1.72 -6.99
N PRO A 19 -1.72 -2.80 -6.21
CA PRO A 19 -2.94 -3.57 -6.30
C PRO A 19 -4.14 -2.81 -5.74
N ILE A 20 -5.28 -2.94 -6.41
CA ILE A 20 -6.57 -2.58 -5.86
C ILE A 20 -7.20 -3.86 -5.34
N LEU A 21 -7.29 -4.00 -4.03
CA LEU A 21 -7.96 -5.13 -3.40
C LEU A 21 -9.43 -4.81 -3.21
N PHE A 22 -10.33 -5.72 -3.55
CA PHE A 22 -11.75 -5.47 -3.38
C PHE A 22 -12.53 -6.70 -2.91
N CYS A 23 -13.52 -6.42 -2.10
CA CYS A 23 -14.50 -7.41 -1.68
C CYS A 23 -15.47 -7.71 -2.83
N GLU A 24 -15.57 -8.95 -3.24
CA GLU A 24 -16.37 -9.37 -4.39
C GLU A 24 -17.86 -9.03 -4.23
N ASP A 25 -18.40 -9.20 -3.03
CA ASP A 25 -19.82 -8.99 -2.73
C ASP A 25 -20.19 -7.50 -2.64
N THR A 26 -19.40 -6.71 -1.93
CA THR A 26 -19.73 -5.31 -1.65
C THR A 26 -19.20 -4.33 -2.67
N LYS A 27 -18.23 -4.74 -3.50
CA LYS A 27 -17.44 -3.90 -4.42
C LYS A 27 -16.63 -2.81 -3.70
N LYS A 28 -16.59 -2.79 -2.38
CA LYS A 28 -15.69 -1.91 -1.63
C LYS A 28 -14.23 -2.31 -1.87
N CYS A 29 -13.37 -1.32 -2.03
CA CYS A 29 -11.97 -1.55 -2.37
C CYS A 29 -11.01 -0.73 -1.53
N ALA A 30 -9.78 -1.21 -1.44
CA ALA A 30 -8.64 -0.51 -0.91
C ALA A 30 -7.55 -0.38 -1.97
N PHE A 31 -6.98 0.82 -2.09
CA PHE A 31 -5.77 1.02 -2.89
C PHE A 31 -4.57 0.66 -2.02
N VAL A 32 -3.76 -0.28 -2.48
CA VAL A 32 -2.54 -0.67 -1.78
C VAL A 32 -1.35 0.01 -2.45
N ASP A 33 -0.56 0.72 -1.66
CA ASP A 33 0.66 1.40 -2.11
C ASP A 33 0.45 2.29 -3.35
N PRO A 34 -0.46 3.29 -3.29
CA PRO A 34 -0.69 4.20 -4.41
C PRO A 34 0.44 5.23 -4.50
N GLY A 35 1.59 4.82 -5.04
CA GLY A 35 2.79 5.65 -5.10
C GLY A 35 2.70 6.84 -6.04
N GLY A 36 1.87 6.76 -7.08
CA GLY A 36 1.66 7.79 -8.09
C GLY A 36 0.67 7.33 -9.16
N ASP A 37 0.62 8.05 -10.28
CA ASP A 37 -0.27 7.75 -11.42
C ASP A 37 -1.73 7.53 -10.96
N LEU A 38 -2.22 8.43 -10.11
CA LEU A 38 -3.52 8.29 -9.42
C LEU A 38 -4.70 8.21 -10.38
N ASP A 39 -4.62 8.88 -11.52
CA ASP A 39 -5.62 8.83 -12.59
C ASP A 39 -5.79 7.42 -13.15
N ILE A 40 -4.69 6.66 -13.27
CA ILE A 40 -4.72 5.26 -13.70
C ILE A 40 -5.43 4.39 -12.66
N LEU A 41 -5.10 4.57 -11.38
CA LEU A 41 -5.75 3.83 -10.29
C LEU A 41 -7.24 4.15 -10.16
N LEU A 42 -7.60 5.43 -10.25
CA LEU A 42 -9.00 5.87 -10.22
C LEU A 42 -9.78 5.35 -11.43
N GLY A 43 -9.16 5.36 -12.60
CA GLY A 43 -9.74 4.78 -13.81
C GLY A 43 -10.01 3.29 -13.68
N ALA A 44 -9.04 2.54 -13.17
CA ALA A 44 -9.19 1.09 -12.94
C ALA A 44 -10.31 0.77 -11.94
N ALA A 45 -10.42 1.52 -10.86
CA ALA A 45 -11.50 1.36 -9.90
C ALA A 45 -12.87 1.66 -10.52
N LYS A 46 -12.97 2.74 -11.28
CA LYS A 46 -14.20 3.15 -11.96
C LYS A 46 -14.65 2.12 -13.01
N ASP A 47 -13.73 1.65 -13.84
CA ASP A 47 -14.03 0.69 -14.91
C ASP A 47 -14.53 -0.66 -14.36
N ASN A 48 -14.18 -0.98 -13.12
CA ASN A 48 -14.63 -2.19 -12.43
C ASN A 48 -15.78 -1.94 -11.43
N ASN A 49 -16.38 -0.75 -11.44
CA ASN A 49 -17.47 -0.34 -10.55
C ASN A 49 -17.14 -0.53 -9.06
N LEU A 50 -15.89 -0.26 -8.67
CA LEU A 50 -15.43 -0.38 -7.29
C LEU A 50 -15.75 0.88 -6.49
N ILE A 51 -15.95 0.70 -5.19
CA ILE A 51 -16.25 1.76 -4.23
C ILE A 51 -15.03 1.94 -3.33
N PRO A 52 -14.23 3.01 -3.50
CA PRO A 52 -13.09 3.29 -2.64
C PRO A 52 -13.48 3.41 -1.16
N GLU A 53 -12.81 2.66 -0.29
CA GLU A 53 -13.08 2.65 1.15
C GLU A 53 -11.87 3.13 1.96
N LYS A 54 -10.66 2.76 1.56
CA LYS A 54 -9.42 3.12 2.26
C LYS A 54 -8.19 2.95 1.38
N ILE A 55 -7.06 3.42 1.92
CA ILE A 55 -5.73 3.19 1.40
C ILE A 55 -4.97 2.34 2.40
N LEU A 56 -4.24 1.34 1.93
CA LEU A 56 -3.36 0.49 2.73
C LEU A 56 -1.92 0.70 2.28
N LEU A 57 -1.02 0.94 3.23
CA LEU A 57 0.41 1.08 2.95
C LEU A 57 1.18 -0.08 3.55
N THR A 58 2.02 -0.74 2.75
CA THR A 58 2.93 -1.79 3.20
C THR A 58 4.18 -1.21 3.84
N HIS A 59 4.71 -0.12 3.28
CA HIS A 59 5.90 0.58 3.76
C HIS A 59 6.00 2.01 3.21
N GLY A 60 6.98 2.78 3.67
CA GLY A 60 7.05 4.21 3.46
C GLY A 60 7.89 4.70 2.28
N HIS A 61 8.39 3.84 1.38
CA HIS A 61 9.12 4.32 0.21
C HIS A 61 8.21 5.09 -0.76
N ILE A 62 8.81 6.04 -1.46
CA ILE A 62 8.06 7.01 -2.29
C ILE A 62 7.25 6.37 -3.41
N ASP A 63 7.76 5.35 -4.06
CA ASP A 63 7.07 4.63 -5.14
C ASP A 63 5.87 3.81 -4.64
N HIS A 64 5.71 3.66 -3.33
CA HIS A 64 4.58 3.01 -2.66
C HIS A 64 3.67 4.00 -1.93
N ALA A 65 4.22 5.03 -1.31
CA ALA A 65 3.47 5.94 -0.44
C ALA A 65 3.30 7.37 -1.00
N GLY A 66 4.01 7.72 -2.06
CA GLY A 66 4.09 9.10 -2.56
C GLY A 66 2.77 9.74 -2.96
N GLY A 67 1.81 8.96 -3.45
CA GLY A 67 0.48 9.42 -3.85
C GLY A 67 -0.60 9.24 -2.79
N ALA A 68 -0.31 8.58 -1.66
CA ALA A 68 -1.32 8.19 -0.69
C ALA A 68 -2.05 9.40 -0.09
N SER A 69 -1.33 10.43 0.34
CA SER A 69 -1.90 11.62 0.97
C SER A 69 -2.83 12.38 0.00
N GLU A 70 -2.43 12.52 -1.25
CA GLU A 70 -3.23 13.17 -2.29
C GLU A 70 -4.49 12.35 -2.59
N LEU A 71 -4.37 11.06 -2.80
CA LEU A 71 -5.50 10.17 -3.07
C LEU A 71 -6.51 10.17 -1.92
N ALA A 72 -6.04 10.12 -0.67
CA ALA A 72 -6.87 10.20 0.51
C ALA A 72 -7.69 11.49 0.55
N SER A 73 -7.06 12.63 0.22
CA SER A 73 -7.74 13.93 0.15
C SER A 73 -8.77 13.98 -0.97
N MET A 74 -8.46 13.46 -2.15
CA MET A 74 -9.37 13.44 -3.31
C MET A 74 -10.64 12.65 -3.04
N LEU A 75 -10.52 11.52 -2.33
CA LEU A 75 -11.62 10.58 -2.11
C LEU A 75 -12.24 10.69 -0.72
N SER A 76 -11.66 11.49 0.19
CA SER A 76 -12.07 11.59 1.60
C SER A 76 -12.10 10.22 2.30
N ILE A 77 -11.03 9.44 2.10
CA ILE A 77 -10.83 8.12 2.70
C ILE A 77 -9.60 8.09 3.59
N GLU A 78 -9.56 7.12 4.50
CA GLU A 78 -8.48 6.98 5.47
C GLU A 78 -7.30 6.16 4.94
N ILE A 79 -6.13 6.39 5.53
CA ILE A 79 -4.90 5.65 5.29
C ILE A 79 -4.61 4.78 6.50
N GLU A 80 -4.45 3.48 6.31
CA GLU A 80 -4.02 2.54 7.33
C GLU A 80 -2.67 1.91 6.95
N GLY A 81 -1.75 1.88 7.90
CA GLY A 81 -0.37 1.43 7.70
C GLY A 81 0.55 2.54 7.15
N PRO A 82 1.86 2.25 7.11
CA PRO A 82 2.51 1.02 7.53
C PRO A 82 2.68 0.92 9.06
N HIS A 83 3.71 0.21 9.51
CA HIS A 83 4.13 0.25 10.92
C HIS A 83 4.85 1.58 11.21
N LYS A 84 4.71 2.09 12.43
CA LYS A 84 5.26 3.39 12.85
C LYS A 84 6.78 3.54 12.69
N GLU A 85 7.50 2.44 12.59
CA GLU A 85 8.95 2.47 12.35
C GLU A 85 9.32 3.08 10.99
N ASP A 86 8.36 3.21 10.06
CA ASP A 86 8.54 3.88 8.78
C ASP A 86 8.17 5.38 8.79
N THR A 87 7.91 5.96 9.96
CA THR A 87 7.55 7.39 10.08
C THR A 87 8.55 8.29 9.35
N PHE A 88 9.86 8.04 9.52
CA PHE A 88 10.91 8.87 8.90
C PHE A 88 10.86 8.87 7.37
N LEU A 89 10.40 7.77 6.75
CA LEU A 89 10.21 7.68 5.30
C LEU A 89 8.99 8.50 4.86
N LEU A 90 7.88 8.37 5.57
CA LEU A 90 6.65 9.11 5.27
C LEU A 90 6.81 10.63 5.46
N ASP A 91 7.62 11.03 6.43
CA ASP A 91 7.92 12.45 6.71
C ASP A 91 8.84 13.09 5.64
N SER A 92 9.48 12.28 4.82
CA SER A 92 10.45 12.72 3.79
C SER A 92 9.99 12.51 2.35
N LEU A 93 8.72 12.15 2.11
CA LEU A 93 8.21 11.86 0.78
C LEU A 93 8.33 13.05 -0.18
N GLU A 94 8.06 14.27 0.27
CA GLU A 94 8.21 15.46 -0.56
C GLU A 94 9.66 15.68 -1.00
N SER A 95 10.61 15.51 -0.09
CA SER A 95 12.03 15.65 -0.42
C SER A 95 12.52 14.54 -1.35
N GLN A 96 12.04 13.31 -1.17
CA GLN A 96 12.33 12.20 -2.08
C GLN A 96 11.73 12.48 -3.46
N GLY A 97 10.50 12.99 -3.54
CA GLY A 97 9.85 13.38 -4.80
C GLY A 97 10.67 14.40 -5.57
N ASN A 98 11.16 15.43 -4.90
CA ASN A 98 12.04 16.43 -5.51
C ASN A 98 13.35 15.81 -6.02
N MET A 99 13.90 14.81 -5.32
CA MET A 99 15.13 14.12 -5.73
C MET A 99 14.90 13.23 -6.97
N PHE A 100 13.78 12.53 -7.04
CA PHE A 100 13.47 11.60 -8.13
C PHE A 100 12.67 12.23 -9.27
N GLY A 101 12.26 13.49 -9.15
CA GLY A 101 11.59 14.24 -10.20
C GLY A 101 10.10 13.94 -10.37
N PHE A 102 9.41 13.51 -9.31
CA PHE A 102 7.96 13.38 -9.34
C PHE A 102 7.28 13.90 -8.06
N GLN A 103 5.99 14.21 -8.19
CA GLN A 103 5.24 14.79 -7.09
C GLN A 103 4.91 13.76 -6.02
N ALA A 104 5.14 14.13 -4.78
CA ALA A 104 4.74 13.37 -3.62
C ALA A 104 4.42 14.32 -2.46
N ARG A 105 3.61 13.86 -1.51
CA ARG A 105 3.31 14.58 -0.28
C ARG A 105 3.70 13.72 0.91
N ASN A 106 4.21 14.37 1.95
CA ASN A 106 4.40 13.70 3.24
C ASN A 106 3.07 13.13 3.72
N CYS A 107 3.13 12.01 4.42
CA CYS A 107 1.97 11.25 4.79
C CYS A 107 1.96 10.95 6.29
N ILE A 108 0.82 11.20 6.93
CA ILE A 108 0.54 10.77 8.30
C ILE A 108 -0.67 9.84 8.21
N PRO A 109 -0.50 8.52 8.42
CA PRO A 109 -1.62 7.59 8.39
C PRO A 109 -2.65 7.90 9.49
N ASN A 110 -3.91 7.58 9.22
CA ASN A 110 -4.96 7.64 10.24
C ASN A 110 -4.78 6.53 11.28
N ARG A 111 -4.17 5.41 10.88
CA ARG A 111 -3.89 4.27 11.76
C ARG A 111 -2.57 3.64 11.40
N TRP A 112 -1.64 3.57 12.35
CA TRP A 112 -0.45 2.73 12.26
C TRP A 112 -0.82 1.27 12.53
N LEU A 113 -0.16 0.33 11.87
CA LEU A 113 -0.47 -1.09 11.98
C LEU A 113 0.68 -1.86 12.60
N GLN A 114 0.33 -2.89 13.38
CA GLN A 114 1.26 -3.77 14.08
C GLN A 114 1.00 -5.22 13.69
N ASP A 115 1.94 -6.09 14.02
CA ASP A 115 1.76 -7.53 13.82
C ASP A 115 0.51 -8.04 14.56
N GLY A 116 -0.30 -8.82 13.86
CA GLY A 116 -1.54 -9.36 14.38
C GLY A 116 -2.75 -8.42 14.29
N ASP A 117 -2.57 -7.18 13.84
CA ASP A 117 -3.71 -6.31 13.56
C ASP A 117 -4.56 -6.85 12.40
N GLU A 118 -5.78 -6.35 12.32
CA GLU A 118 -6.71 -6.67 11.25
C GLU A 118 -7.16 -5.40 10.55
N VAL A 119 -7.34 -5.49 9.23
CA VAL A 119 -7.95 -4.44 8.42
C VAL A 119 -9.11 -5.03 7.63
N THR A 120 -10.12 -4.22 7.37
CA THR A 120 -11.32 -4.69 6.66
C THR A 120 -11.44 -4.04 5.29
N ILE A 121 -11.93 -4.79 4.33
CA ILE A 121 -12.37 -4.30 3.02
C ILE A 121 -13.76 -4.88 2.77
N GLY A 122 -14.78 -4.03 2.80
CA GLY A 122 -16.18 -4.50 2.76
C GLY A 122 -16.47 -5.45 3.92
N ASN A 123 -16.87 -6.67 3.60
CA ASN A 123 -17.20 -7.73 4.57
C ASN A 123 -16.00 -8.62 4.94
N GLU A 124 -14.85 -8.39 4.32
CA GLU A 124 -13.69 -9.26 4.47
C GLU A 124 -12.65 -8.65 5.41
N THR A 125 -11.93 -9.52 6.12
CA THR A 125 -10.88 -9.13 7.06
C THR A 125 -9.54 -9.68 6.60
N LEU A 126 -8.55 -8.81 6.48
CA LEU A 126 -7.16 -9.17 6.18
C LEU A 126 -6.33 -9.11 7.45
N GLN A 127 -5.44 -10.09 7.60
CA GLN A 127 -4.46 -10.13 8.69
C GLN A 127 -3.23 -9.31 8.33
N VAL A 128 -2.67 -8.62 9.31
CA VAL A 128 -1.44 -7.85 9.18
C VAL A 128 -0.28 -8.62 9.79
N TYR A 129 0.81 -8.77 9.04
CA TYR A 129 2.06 -9.35 9.53
C TYR A 129 3.19 -8.33 9.42
N PHE A 130 3.97 -8.20 10.48
CA PHE A 130 5.13 -7.34 10.52
C PHE A 130 6.34 -8.05 9.89
N CYS A 131 6.89 -7.48 8.83
CA CYS A 131 7.94 -8.09 8.02
C CYS A 131 9.08 -7.09 7.76
N PRO A 132 9.80 -6.61 8.80
CA PRO A 132 10.90 -5.68 8.62
C PRO A 132 12.06 -6.32 7.86
N GLY A 133 12.84 -5.50 7.17
CA GLY A 133 14.00 -5.95 6.38
C GLY A 133 14.26 -4.98 5.23
N HIS A 134 13.37 -4.88 4.28
CA HIS A 134 13.43 -3.87 3.22
C HIS A 134 13.29 -2.46 3.81
N THR A 135 12.32 -2.27 4.70
CA THR A 135 12.24 -1.13 5.62
C THR A 135 11.99 -1.61 7.05
N PRO A 136 12.27 -0.79 8.08
CA PRO A 136 12.03 -1.18 9.46
C PRO A 136 10.54 -1.29 9.81
N GLY A 137 9.65 -0.61 9.07
CA GLY A 137 8.21 -0.60 9.30
C GLY A 137 7.39 -1.38 8.26
N HIS A 138 8.03 -2.24 7.47
CA HIS A 138 7.32 -3.00 6.43
C HIS A 138 6.33 -4.00 7.03
N ILE A 139 5.11 -4.02 6.49
CA ILE A 139 4.04 -4.98 6.82
C ILE A 139 3.50 -5.63 5.55
N ILE A 140 2.82 -6.73 5.70
CA ILE A 140 2.07 -7.39 4.63
C ILE A 140 0.61 -7.58 5.04
N PHE A 141 -0.28 -7.66 4.06
CA PHE A 141 -1.70 -7.93 4.26
C PHE A 141 -2.04 -9.29 3.66
N PHE A 142 -2.71 -10.13 4.43
CA PHE A 142 -3.03 -11.51 4.03
C PHE A 142 -4.51 -11.82 4.23
N HIS A 143 -5.13 -12.41 3.21
CA HIS A 143 -6.49 -12.93 3.27
C HIS A 143 -6.47 -14.44 2.99
N ALA A 144 -6.76 -15.24 4.03
CA ALA A 144 -6.59 -16.69 3.98
C ALA A 144 -7.56 -17.36 2.99
N GLU A 145 -8.83 -16.97 3.02
CA GLU A 145 -9.88 -17.57 2.20
C GLU A 145 -9.64 -17.38 0.70
N SER A 146 -9.07 -16.23 0.32
CA SER A 146 -8.70 -15.93 -1.06
C SER A 146 -7.30 -16.42 -1.43
N ASN A 147 -6.54 -16.90 -0.44
CA ASN A 147 -5.13 -17.25 -0.60
C ASN A 147 -4.33 -16.12 -1.26
N LEU A 148 -4.54 -14.89 -0.80
CA LEU A 148 -3.99 -13.67 -1.38
C LEU A 148 -3.18 -12.90 -0.34
N ALA A 149 -2.00 -12.43 -0.74
CA ALA A 149 -1.16 -11.57 0.07
C ALA A 149 -0.69 -10.35 -0.74
N ALA A 150 -0.79 -9.17 -0.13
CA ALA A 150 -0.15 -7.96 -0.62
C ALA A 150 1.15 -7.77 0.17
N VAL A 151 2.28 -8.04 -0.49
CA VAL A 151 3.59 -8.20 0.16
C VAL A 151 4.54 -7.01 -0.05
N GLY A 152 4.12 -5.98 -0.79
CA GLY A 152 4.98 -4.84 -1.11
C GLY A 152 6.33 -5.32 -1.67
N ASP A 153 7.41 -4.88 -1.03
CA ASP A 153 8.78 -5.21 -1.43
C ASP A 153 9.45 -6.27 -0.54
N VAL A 154 8.68 -7.09 0.17
CA VAL A 154 9.23 -8.22 0.95
C VAL A 154 9.65 -9.35 0.01
N LEU A 155 8.79 -9.72 -0.93
CA LEU A 155 8.99 -10.89 -1.78
C LEU A 155 8.65 -10.57 -3.24
N PHE A 156 9.58 -10.91 -4.14
CA PHE A 156 9.40 -10.88 -5.59
C PHE A 156 9.53 -12.28 -6.18
N GLN A 157 9.10 -12.46 -7.41
CA GLN A 157 9.32 -13.72 -8.11
C GLN A 157 10.83 -13.96 -8.28
N GLY A 158 11.35 -14.95 -7.52
CA GLY A 158 12.76 -15.33 -7.55
C GLY A 158 13.72 -14.39 -6.80
N SER A 159 13.22 -13.45 -6.00
CA SER A 159 14.03 -12.45 -5.31
C SER A 159 13.32 -11.89 -4.08
N ILE A 160 14.05 -11.09 -3.30
CA ILE A 160 13.52 -10.31 -2.18
C ILE A 160 13.81 -8.82 -2.38
N GLY A 161 13.13 -7.96 -1.65
CA GLY A 161 13.39 -6.52 -1.63
C GLY A 161 14.81 -6.20 -1.13
N ARG A 162 15.35 -5.07 -1.56
CA ARG A 162 16.67 -4.59 -1.13
C ARG A 162 16.67 -4.37 0.38
N THR A 163 17.75 -4.79 1.04
CA THR A 163 17.94 -4.61 2.48
C THR A 163 19.07 -3.62 2.83
N ALA A 164 19.68 -3.03 1.81
CA ALA A 164 20.81 -2.09 1.95
C ALA A 164 20.38 -0.60 1.91
N LEU A 165 19.08 -0.30 1.89
CA LEU A 165 18.56 1.06 1.97
C LEU A 165 18.52 1.55 3.43
N PRO A 166 18.40 2.89 3.67
CA PRO A 166 18.31 3.42 5.03
C PRO A 166 17.25 2.72 5.88
N GLY A 167 17.65 2.17 7.02
CA GLY A 167 16.78 1.38 7.91
C GLY A 167 16.61 -0.08 7.52
N GLY A 168 17.13 -0.52 6.37
CA GLY A 168 17.05 -1.92 5.93
C GLY A 168 17.93 -2.86 6.76
N ASN A 169 17.53 -4.12 6.83
CA ASN A 169 18.26 -5.18 7.55
C ASN A 169 18.06 -6.52 6.84
N HIS A 170 19.14 -7.22 6.57
CA HIS A 170 19.11 -8.51 5.88
C HIS A 170 18.97 -9.72 6.84
N GLN A 171 19.11 -9.53 8.14
CA GLN A 171 19.08 -10.60 9.15
C GLN A 171 17.67 -11.03 9.53
#